data_01372f5d4aef4e482037acda6319af51
#
_entry.id   01372f5d4aef4e482037acda6319af51
#
_cell.length_a   1.000
_cell.length_b   1.000
_cell.length_c   1.000
_cell.angle_alpha   90.00
_cell.angle_beta   90.00
_cell.angle_gamma   90.00
#
_symmetry.space_group_name_H-M   'P 1'
#
loop_
_entity.id
_entity.type
_entity.pdbx_description
1 polymer ?
#
loop_
_entity_poly.entity_id
_entity_poly.type
_entity_poly.pdbx_seq_one_letter_code
_entity_poly.pdbx_strand_id
1 'polypeptide(L)'
;MNAKRSDKIATGVLYVLSGIIVLILAFLLAYILIKGLPVIFKDPKFIITASNPLTGGGIAVQLFNSVYLLIVTLIISVPLSLGAGIYLSEYANQKHWLTGVVRSAIEVLSSLPSIVVGLFGMLIFVLQFGLGFSVLSGALALTVFNLPLMTRNVEESLRAIPTSQREGG
;
A
#
# COMPACT_ATOMS: atom_id res chain seq x y z
N MET A 1 -18.10 25.11 32.74
CA MET A 1 -17.37 23.83 32.85
C MET A 1 -15.89 24.14 32.64
N ASN A 2 -15.02 23.87 33.62
CA ASN A 2 -13.61 24.33 33.53
C ASN A 2 -12.87 23.61 32.41
N ALA A 3 -12.40 24.35 31.41
CA ALA A 3 -11.66 23.83 30.25
C ALA A 3 -10.57 22.82 30.63
N LYS A 4 -9.82 23.07 31.72
CA LYS A 4 -8.83 22.11 32.27
C LYS A 4 -9.37 20.76 32.70
N ARG A 5 -10.63 20.69 33.17
CA ARG A 5 -11.25 19.42 33.59
C ARG A 5 -11.70 18.64 32.35
N SER A 6 -12.27 19.31 31.36
CA SER A 6 -12.69 18.72 30.11
C SER A 6 -11.48 18.14 29.34
N ASP A 7 -10.37 18.87 29.32
CA ASP A 7 -9.13 18.42 28.69
C ASP A 7 -8.54 17.18 29.36
N LYS A 8 -8.49 17.13 30.69
CA LYS A 8 -8.03 15.94 31.44
C LYS A 8 -8.91 14.70 31.19
N ILE A 9 -10.22 14.90 31.10
CA ILE A 9 -11.14 13.80 30.83
C ILE A 9 -10.93 13.30 29.39
N ALA A 10 -10.87 14.22 28.42
CA ALA A 10 -10.61 13.89 27.01
C ALA A 10 -9.28 13.14 26.85
N THR A 11 -8.22 13.65 27.46
CA THR A 11 -6.90 13.00 27.45
C THR A 11 -6.96 11.62 28.10
N GLY A 12 -7.65 11.46 29.24
CA GLY A 12 -7.82 10.17 29.90
C GLY A 12 -8.56 9.16 29.02
N VAL A 13 -9.63 9.58 28.34
CA VAL A 13 -10.38 8.74 27.39
C VAL A 13 -9.48 8.31 26.22
N LEU A 14 -8.70 9.23 25.67
CA LEU A 14 -7.78 8.92 24.57
C LEU A 14 -6.71 7.90 25.00
N TYR A 15 -6.14 8.01 26.21
CA TYR A 15 -5.19 7.02 26.73
C TYR A 15 -5.84 5.64 26.93
N VAL A 16 -7.07 5.58 27.42
CA VAL A 16 -7.79 4.32 27.58
C VAL A 16 -8.08 3.68 26.23
N LEU A 17 -8.58 4.46 25.25
CA LEU A 17 -8.83 3.96 23.90
C LEU A 17 -7.54 3.47 23.21
N SER A 18 -6.46 4.25 23.32
CA SER A 18 -5.16 3.84 22.79
C SER A 18 -4.65 2.56 23.46
N GLY A 19 -4.80 2.45 24.79
CA GLY A 19 -4.43 1.26 25.55
C GLY A 19 -5.20 0.02 25.10
N ILE A 20 -6.52 0.14 24.85
CA ILE A 20 -7.35 -0.94 24.33
C ILE A 20 -6.87 -1.38 22.94
N ILE A 21 -6.59 -0.44 22.04
CA ILE A 21 -6.11 -0.76 20.69
C ILE A 21 -4.77 -1.49 20.75
N VAL A 22 -3.83 -1.00 21.55
CA VAL A 22 -2.52 -1.67 21.75
C VAL A 22 -2.68 -3.07 22.33
N LEU A 23 -3.58 -3.24 23.29
CA LEU A 23 -3.87 -4.54 23.92
C LEU A 23 -4.45 -5.52 22.91
N ILE A 24 -5.42 -5.09 22.09
CA ILE A 24 -6.00 -5.92 21.02
C ILE A 24 -4.91 -6.34 20.02
N LEU A 25 -4.06 -5.40 19.61
CA LEU A 25 -2.96 -5.68 18.68
C LEU A 25 -1.97 -6.68 19.30
N ALA A 26 -1.55 -6.47 20.54
CA ALA A 26 -0.65 -7.36 21.24
C ALA A 26 -1.27 -8.77 21.41
N PHE A 27 -2.55 -8.86 21.75
CA PHE A 27 -3.27 -10.11 21.83
C PHE A 27 -3.32 -10.86 20.50
N LEU A 28 -3.64 -10.16 19.41
CA LEU A 28 -3.67 -10.76 18.07
C LEU A 28 -2.29 -11.25 17.64
N LEU A 29 -1.25 -10.46 17.86
CA LEU A 29 0.14 -10.87 17.55
C LEU A 29 0.55 -12.09 18.40
N ALA A 30 0.29 -12.06 19.70
CA ALA A 30 0.58 -13.18 20.57
C ALA A 30 -0.18 -14.46 20.14
N TYR A 31 -1.46 -14.33 19.81
CA TYR A 31 -2.27 -15.44 19.32
C TYR A 31 -1.69 -16.06 18.04
N ILE A 32 -1.35 -15.21 17.06
CA ILE A 32 -0.77 -15.66 15.79
C ILE A 32 0.57 -16.36 16.03
N LEU A 33 1.45 -15.79 16.85
CA LEU A 33 2.75 -16.38 17.16
C LEU A 33 2.62 -17.70 17.91
N ILE A 34 1.80 -17.76 18.96
CA ILE A 34 1.60 -18.98 19.77
C ILE A 34 0.99 -20.12 18.94
N LYS A 35 0.10 -19.81 18.00
CA LYS A 35 -0.52 -20.83 17.14
C LYS A 35 0.29 -21.13 15.89
N GLY A 36 0.92 -20.13 15.30
CA GLY A 36 1.64 -20.27 14.02
C GLY A 36 3.06 -20.81 14.17
N LEU A 37 3.85 -20.34 15.16
CA LEU A 37 5.23 -20.80 15.33
C LEU A 37 5.36 -22.32 15.52
N PRO A 38 4.54 -23.00 16.35
CA PRO A 38 4.64 -24.44 16.49
C PRO A 38 4.42 -25.21 15.19
N VAL A 39 3.60 -24.70 14.27
CA VAL A 39 3.36 -25.34 12.96
C VAL A 39 4.66 -25.31 12.13
N ILE A 40 5.32 -24.15 12.08
CA ILE A 40 6.57 -23.97 11.33
C ILE A 40 7.70 -24.82 11.92
N PHE A 41 7.81 -24.87 13.25
CA PHE A 41 8.85 -25.67 13.93
C PHE A 41 8.62 -27.19 13.86
N LYS A 42 7.36 -27.64 13.86
CA LYS A 42 7.02 -29.07 13.75
C LYS A 42 7.15 -29.60 12.34
N ASP A 43 6.80 -28.79 11.34
CA ASP A 43 6.93 -29.12 9.93
C ASP A 43 7.54 -27.96 9.14
N PRO A 44 8.88 -27.87 9.09
CA PRO A 44 9.56 -26.84 8.31
C PRO A 44 9.22 -26.88 6.81
N LYS A 45 8.77 -28.03 6.33
CA LYS A 45 8.34 -28.20 4.93
C LYS A 45 7.06 -27.42 4.62
N PHE A 46 6.30 -27.01 5.64
CA PHE A 46 5.10 -26.18 5.47
C PHE A 46 5.35 -24.91 4.64
N ILE A 47 6.54 -24.29 4.78
CA ILE A 47 6.89 -23.08 4.04
C ILE A 47 7.15 -23.36 2.56
N ILE A 48 7.72 -24.53 2.23
CA ILE A 48 8.18 -24.89 0.88
C ILE A 48 7.25 -25.84 0.14
N THR A 49 6.20 -26.33 0.80
CA THR A 49 5.23 -27.25 0.19
C THR A 49 4.07 -26.47 -0.40
N ALA A 50 3.56 -26.93 -1.54
CA ALA A 50 2.35 -26.34 -2.15
C ALA A 50 1.11 -26.63 -1.29
N SER A 51 0.15 -25.70 -1.32
CA SER A 51 -1.15 -25.89 -0.65
C SER A 51 -1.97 -26.96 -1.38
N ASN A 52 -2.59 -27.84 -0.61
CA ASN A 52 -3.54 -28.83 -1.12
C ASN A 52 -4.89 -28.62 -0.40
N PRO A 53 -5.98 -28.30 -1.12
CA PRO A 53 -7.29 -28.05 -0.52
C PRO A 53 -7.87 -29.25 0.24
N LEU A 54 -7.46 -30.48 -0.09
CA LEU A 54 -8.03 -31.71 0.48
C LEU A 54 -7.22 -32.26 1.67
N THR A 55 -5.89 -32.12 1.63
CA THR A 55 -4.98 -32.73 2.62
C THR A 55 -4.27 -31.71 3.50
N GLY A 56 -4.61 -30.43 3.37
CA GLY A 56 -3.80 -29.35 3.91
C GLY A 56 -2.60 -29.08 3.01
N GLY A 57 -1.46 -28.77 3.54
CA GLY A 57 -0.24 -28.49 2.78
C GLY A 57 0.38 -27.17 3.20
N GLY A 58 1.36 -26.72 2.45
CA GLY A 58 2.13 -25.52 2.78
C GLY A 58 1.61 -24.25 2.14
N ILE A 59 2.41 -23.20 2.27
CA ILE A 59 2.14 -21.85 1.79
C ILE A 59 3.12 -21.39 0.70
N ALA A 60 3.92 -22.31 0.13
CA ALA A 60 4.96 -21.96 -0.84
C ALA A 60 4.43 -21.20 -2.06
N VAL A 61 3.31 -21.64 -2.63
CA VAL A 61 2.72 -21.00 -3.81
C VAL A 61 2.25 -19.57 -3.49
N GLN A 62 1.64 -19.38 -2.33
CA GLN A 62 1.16 -18.07 -1.89
C GLN A 62 2.32 -17.12 -1.65
N LEU A 63 3.39 -17.59 -0.97
CA LEU A 63 4.59 -16.79 -0.74
C LEU A 63 5.27 -16.40 -2.05
N PHE A 64 5.47 -17.39 -2.94
CA PHE A 64 6.07 -17.13 -4.25
C PHE A 64 5.26 -16.12 -5.05
N ASN A 65 3.95 -16.33 -5.16
CA ASN A 65 3.07 -15.43 -5.91
C ASN A 65 3.04 -14.02 -5.31
N SER A 66 3.07 -13.87 -3.98
CA SER A 66 3.11 -12.56 -3.34
C SER A 66 4.40 -11.81 -3.65
N VAL A 67 5.56 -12.48 -3.58
CA VAL A 67 6.85 -11.88 -3.92
C VAL A 67 6.92 -11.56 -5.42
N TYR A 68 6.48 -12.48 -6.26
CA TYR A 68 6.47 -12.29 -7.71
C TYR A 68 5.55 -11.13 -8.12
N LEU A 69 4.34 -11.09 -7.57
CA LEU A 69 3.39 -9.99 -7.78
C LEU A 69 3.98 -8.63 -7.35
N LEU A 70 4.63 -8.59 -6.17
CA LEU A 70 5.29 -7.40 -5.66
C LEU A 70 6.38 -6.92 -6.62
N ILE A 71 7.27 -7.80 -7.06
CA ILE A 71 8.38 -7.46 -7.96
C ILE A 71 7.85 -6.91 -9.28
N VAL A 72 6.88 -7.58 -9.91
CA VAL A 72 6.30 -7.14 -11.19
C VAL A 72 5.61 -5.78 -11.02
N THR A 73 4.85 -5.59 -9.95
CA THR A 73 4.22 -4.29 -9.64
C THR A 73 5.27 -3.19 -9.49
N LEU A 74 6.35 -3.42 -8.74
CA LEU A 74 7.40 -2.42 -8.51
C LEU A 74 8.17 -2.08 -9.78
N ILE A 75 8.48 -3.06 -10.62
CA ILE A 75 9.17 -2.83 -11.91
C ILE A 75 8.37 -1.88 -12.79
N ILE A 76 7.05 -1.92 -12.73
CA ILE A 76 6.18 -1.05 -13.53
C ILE A 76 5.92 0.27 -12.80
N SER A 77 5.50 0.22 -11.52
CA SER A 77 5.02 1.39 -10.79
C SER A 77 6.14 2.37 -10.42
N VAL A 78 7.32 1.87 -10.03
CA VAL A 78 8.42 2.74 -9.56
C VAL A 78 8.94 3.66 -10.66
N PRO A 79 9.33 3.17 -11.86
CA PRO A 79 9.81 4.07 -12.92
C PRO A 79 8.76 5.09 -13.34
N LEU A 80 7.50 4.66 -13.46
CA LEU A 80 6.41 5.55 -13.89
C LEU A 80 6.13 6.64 -12.83
N SER A 81 6.07 6.27 -11.56
CA SER A 81 5.80 7.21 -10.46
C SER A 81 6.97 8.17 -10.21
N LEU A 82 8.22 7.70 -10.32
CA LEU A 82 9.39 8.55 -10.24
C LEU A 82 9.41 9.58 -11.38
N GLY A 83 9.22 9.12 -12.62
CA GLY A 83 9.17 10.03 -13.78
C GLY A 83 8.04 11.06 -13.66
N ALA A 84 6.84 10.63 -13.26
CA ALA A 84 5.70 11.52 -13.05
C ALA A 84 5.93 12.51 -11.90
N GLY A 85 6.47 12.05 -10.77
CA GLY A 85 6.74 12.89 -9.60
C GLY A 85 7.83 13.93 -9.86
N ILE A 86 8.92 13.54 -10.52
CA ILE A 86 9.98 14.45 -10.94
C ILE A 86 9.42 15.49 -11.92
N TYR A 87 8.65 15.04 -12.92
CA TYR A 87 8.04 15.98 -13.88
C TYR A 87 7.14 17.00 -13.19
N LEU A 88 6.28 16.56 -12.26
CA LEU A 88 5.36 17.46 -11.54
C LEU A 88 6.09 18.39 -10.57
N SER A 89 7.23 17.98 -10.02
CA SER A 89 8.03 18.79 -9.11
C SER A 89 8.88 19.82 -9.82
N GLU A 90 9.61 19.41 -10.90
CA GLU A 90 10.66 20.21 -11.52
C GLU A 90 10.21 20.91 -12.79
N TYR A 91 9.43 20.25 -13.62
CA TYR A 91 9.13 20.72 -14.99
C TYR A 91 7.72 21.29 -15.15
N ALA A 92 6.75 20.83 -14.36
CA ALA A 92 5.38 21.23 -14.55
C ALA A 92 5.14 22.70 -14.13
N ASN A 93 4.57 23.48 -15.04
CA ASN A 93 4.18 24.86 -14.72
C ASN A 93 3.04 24.85 -13.70
N GLN A 94 3.33 25.34 -12.49
CA GLN A 94 2.41 25.36 -11.36
C GLN A 94 1.13 26.17 -11.62
N LYS A 95 1.19 27.14 -12.53
CA LYS A 95 0.07 28.01 -12.90
C LYS A 95 -0.78 27.47 -14.04
N HIS A 96 -0.32 26.38 -14.67
CA HIS A 96 -1.04 25.80 -15.80
C HIS A 96 -2.22 24.93 -15.31
N TRP A 97 -3.38 25.13 -15.92
CA TRP A 97 -4.60 24.42 -15.53
C TRP A 97 -4.48 22.90 -15.62
N LEU A 98 -3.76 22.39 -16.61
CA LEU A 98 -3.52 20.93 -16.76
C LEU A 98 -2.76 20.34 -15.57
N THR A 99 -1.78 21.08 -15.03
CA THR A 99 -1.05 20.64 -13.82
C THR A 99 -2.00 20.53 -12.63
N GLY A 100 -2.93 21.48 -12.50
CA GLY A 100 -3.99 21.42 -11.48
C GLY A 100 -4.89 20.21 -11.66
N VAL A 101 -5.35 19.94 -12.88
CA VAL A 101 -6.20 18.76 -13.17
C VAL A 101 -5.47 17.45 -12.85
N VAL A 102 -4.21 17.30 -13.25
CA VAL A 102 -3.42 16.09 -12.97
C VAL A 102 -3.27 15.87 -11.46
N ARG A 103 -2.96 16.92 -10.70
CA ARG A 103 -2.87 16.80 -9.22
C ARG A 103 -4.19 16.44 -8.59
N SER A 104 -5.28 17.07 -9.00
CA SER A 104 -6.62 16.72 -8.51
C SER A 104 -6.97 15.27 -8.86
N ALA A 105 -6.60 14.79 -10.04
CA ALA A 105 -6.79 13.39 -10.42
C ALA A 105 -5.98 12.44 -9.53
N ILE A 106 -4.70 12.77 -9.25
CA ILE A 106 -3.85 12.00 -8.33
C ILE A 106 -4.47 11.95 -6.92
N GLU A 107 -4.96 13.09 -6.43
CA GLU A 107 -5.59 13.18 -5.11
C GLU A 107 -6.87 12.35 -5.02
N VAL A 108 -7.75 12.45 -6.01
CA VAL A 108 -8.98 11.66 -6.08
C VAL A 108 -8.67 10.17 -6.17
N LEU A 109 -7.76 9.75 -7.05
CA LEU A 109 -7.38 8.34 -7.20
C LEU A 109 -6.72 7.78 -5.93
N SER A 110 -5.91 8.58 -5.23
CA SER A 110 -5.27 8.18 -3.97
C SER A 110 -6.27 8.04 -2.81
N SER A 111 -7.45 8.65 -2.91
CA SER A 111 -8.49 8.60 -1.89
C SER A 111 -9.52 7.49 -2.13
N LEU A 112 -9.45 6.79 -3.27
CA LEU A 112 -10.39 5.71 -3.57
C LEU A 112 -10.22 4.52 -2.62
N PRO A 113 -11.31 3.92 -2.11
CA PRO A 113 -11.24 2.66 -1.38
C PRO A 113 -10.60 1.56 -2.23
N SER A 114 -9.65 0.81 -1.64
CA SER A 114 -8.91 -0.25 -2.35
C SER A 114 -9.81 -1.31 -3.00
N ILE A 115 -10.97 -1.59 -2.39
CA ILE A 115 -11.95 -2.53 -2.95
C ILE A 115 -12.50 -2.04 -4.30
N VAL A 116 -12.73 -0.73 -4.45
CA VAL A 116 -13.20 -0.13 -5.69
C VAL A 116 -12.13 -0.28 -6.77
N VAL A 117 -10.88 0.04 -6.44
CA VAL A 117 -9.76 -0.12 -7.38
C VAL A 117 -9.55 -1.58 -7.77
N GLY A 118 -9.68 -2.51 -6.81
CA GLY A 118 -9.60 -3.95 -7.09
C GLY A 118 -10.70 -4.43 -8.03
N LEU A 119 -11.95 -3.96 -7.85
CA LEU A 119 -13.06 -4.27 -8.76
C LEU A 119 -12.83 -3.71 -10.15
N PHE A 120 -12.40 -2.45 -10.27
CA PHE A 120 -12.05 -1.86 -11.56
C PHE A 120 -10.90 -2.60 -12.24
N GLY A 121 -9.86 -2.96 -11.48
CA GLY A 121 -8.74 -3.76 -11.98
C GLY A 121 -9.20 -5.10 -12.52
N MET A 122 -10.11 -5.78 -11.81
CA MET A 122 -10.72 -7.02 -12.27
C MET A 122 -11.52 -6.82 -13.57
N LEU A 123 -12.38 -5.81 -13.62
CA LEU A 123 -13.21 -5.53 -14.80
C LEU A 123 -12.37 -5.21 -16.03
N ILE A 124 -11.33 -4.39 -15.87
CA ILE A 124 -10.50 -3.91 -16.98
C ILE A 124 -9.49 -4.99 -17.39
N PHE A 125 -8.65 -5.46 -16.47
CA PHE A 125 -7.52 -6.32 -16.83
C PHE A 125 -7.92 -7.79 -16.98
N VAL A 126 -8.79 -8.30 -16.10
CA VAL A 126 -9.19 -9.71 -16.14
C VAL A 126 -10.22 -9.95 -17.22
N LEU A 127 -11.28 -9.13 -17.27
CA LEU A 127 -12.44 -9.36 -18.16
C LEU A 127 -12.27 -8.65 -19.51
N GLN A 128 -12.06 -7.33 -19.51
CA GLN A 128 -12.04 -6.54 -20.75
C GLN A 128 -10.79 -6.83 -21.61
N PHE A 129 -9.59 -6.86 -21.00
CA PHE A 129 -8.35 -7.20 -21.70
C PHE A 129 -8.13 -8.70 -21.83
N GLY A 130 -8.95 -9.53 -21.20
CA GLY A 130 -8.88 -10.97 -21.31
C GLY A 130 -7.63 -11.61 -20.71
N LEU A 131 -6.92 -10.91 -19.81
CA LEU A 131 -5.71 -11.44 -19.16
C LEU A 131 -6.00 -12.56 -18.15
N GLY A 132 -7.29 -12.79 -17.84
CA GLY A 132 -7.71 -13.78 -16.85
C GLY A 132 -7.22 -13.44 -15.43
N PHE A 133 -7.46 -14.36 -14.50
CA PHE A 133 -6.92 -14.28 -13.14
C PHE A 133 -5.44 -14.66 -13.16
N SER A 134 -4.59 -13.71 -13.50
CA SER A 134 -3.13 -13.88 -13.63
C SER A 134 -2.36 -12.91 -12.74
N VAL A 135 -1.08 -13.22 -12.48
CA VAL A 135 -0.19 -12.30 -11.76
C VAL A 135 -0.07 -10.96 -12.49
N LEU A 136 -0.11 -10.98 -13.83
CA LEU A 136 -0.01 -9.76 -14.63
C LEU A 136 -1.23 -8.86 -14.43
N SER A 137 -2.45 -9.39 -14.47
CA SER A 137 -3.66 -8.60 -14.20
C SER A 137 -3.66 -8.01 -12.80
N GLY A 138 -3.22 -8.78 -11.80
CA GLY A 138 -3.06 -8.29 -10.43
C GLY A 138 -1.99 -7.21 -10.30
N ALA A 139 -0.85 -7.38 -10.95
CA ALA A 139 0.23 -6.40 -10.94
C ALA A 139 -0.16 -5.07 -11.60
N LEU A 140 -0.89 -5.12 -12.72
CA LEU A 140 -1.41 -3.93 -13.39
C LEU A 140 -2.44 -3.19 -12.52
N ALA A 141 -3.35 -3.93 -11.88
CA ALA A 141 -4.33 -3.35 -10.95
C ALA A 141 -3.63 -2.67 -9.76
N LEU A 142 -2.64 -3.34 -9.15
CA LEU A 142 -1.84 -2.77 -8.07
C LEU A 142 -1.00 -1.57 -8.53
N THR A 143 -0.48 -1.59 -9.76
CA THR A 143 0.24 -0.46 -10.34
C THR A 143 -0.67 0.77 -10.43
N VAL A 144 -1.87 0.62 -10.99
CA VAL A 144 -2.85 1.71 -11.08
C VAL A 144 -3.21 2.27 -9.71
N PHE A 145 -3.30 1.42 -8.69
CA PHE A 145 -3.55 1.83 -7.32
C PHE A 145 -2.38 2.58 -6.69
N ASN A 146 -1.16 2.06 -6.87
CA ASN A 146 0.03 2.63 -6.23
C ASN A 146 0.56 3.87 -6.93
N LEU A 147 0.38 3.99 -8.25
CA LEU A 147 0.98 5.03 -9.06
C LEU A 147 0.62 6.46 -8.56
N PRO A 148 -0.64 6.81 -8.29
CA PRO A 148 -0.99 8.13 -7.77
C PRO A 148 -0.32 8.45 -6.44
N LEU A 149 -0.37 7.51 -5.49
CA LEU A 149 0.20 7.68 -4.15
C LEU A 149 1.73 7.83 -4.19
N MET A 150 2.41 6.98 -4.96
CA MET A 150 3.85 7.05 -5.13
C MET A 150 4.28 8.33 -5.84
N THR A 151 3.57 8.75 -6.90
CA THR A 151 3.84 10.00 -7.62
C THR A 151 3.75 11.20 -6.67
N ARG A 152 2.70 11.24 -5.85
CA ARG A 152 2.53 12.28 -4.85
C ARG A 152 3.66 12.29 -3.83
N ASN A 153 4.03 11.14 -3.28
CA ASN A 153 5.11 11.03 -2.30
C ASN A 153 6.46 11.50 -2.90
N VAL A 154 6.75 11.16 -4.15
CA VAL A 154 7.95 11.62 -4.86
C VAL A 154 7.91 13.14 -5.05
N GLU A 155 6.80 13.69 -5.52
CA GLU A 155 6.64 15.14 -5.70
C GLU A 155 6.83 15.90 -4.39
N GLU A 156 6.18 15.45 -3.30
CA GLU A 156 6.28 16.07 -1.97
C GLU A 156 7.71 15.98 -1.42
N SER A 157 8.37 14.83 -1.58
CA SER A 157 9.74 14.61 -1.13
C SER A 157 10.73 15.54 -1.84
N LEU A 158 10.60 15.68 -3.17
CA LEU A 158 11.44 16.57 -3.95
C LEU A 158 11.22 18.05 -3.57
N ARG A 159 9.98 18.44 -3.30
CA ARG A 159 9.65 19.81 -2.89
C ARG A 159 10.13 20.16 -1.48
N ALA A 160 10.30 19.17 -0.62
CA ALA A 160 10.81 19.36 0.72
C ALA A 160 12.32 19.67 0.76
N ILE A 161 13.05 19.42 -0.33
CA ILE A 161 14.50 19.69 -0.43
C ILE A 161 14.71 21.20 -0.55
N PRO A 162 15.55 21.84 0.32
CA PRO A 162 15.89 23.24 0.23
C PRO A 162 16.51 23.61 -1.13
N THR A 163 16.17 24.80 -1.64
CA THR A 163 16.67 25.29 -2.94
C THR A 163 18.20 25.31 -3.04
N SER A 164 18.89 25.59 -1.93
CA SER A 164 20.35 25.57 -1.85
C SER A 164 20.97 24.21 -2.15
N GLN A 165 20.27 23.11 -1.91
CA GLN A 165 20.73 21.76 -2.23
C GLN A 165 20.33 21.33 -3.65
N ARG A 166 19.29 21.92 -4.20
CA ARG A 166 18.83 21.66 -5.57
C ARG A 166 19.73 22.29 -6.63
N GLU A 167 20.34 23.44 -6.31
CA GLU A 167 21.21 24.20 -7.22
C GLU A 167 22.68 23.76 -7.17
N GLY A 168 23.05 22.93 -6.20
CA GLY A 168 24.42 22.46 -5.96
C GLY A 168 24.73 21.05 -6.47
N GLY A 169 23.82 20.42 -7.23
CA GLY A 169 23.97 19.05 -7.73
C GLY A 169 24.16 18.97 -9.25
#